data_e89403392bd59b6f86e445903e2f36dc
#
_entry.id   e89403392bd59b6f86e445903e2f36dc
#
_cell.length_a   1.000
_cell.length_b   1.000
_cell.length_c   1.000
_cell.angle_alpha   90.00
_cell.angle_beta   90.00
_cell.angle_gamma   90.00
#
_symmetry.space_group_name_H-M   'P 1'
#
loop_
_entity.id
_entity.type
_entity.pdbx_description
1 polymer ?
#
loop_
_entity_poly.entity_id
_entity_poly.type
_entity_poly.pdbx_seq_one_letter_code
_entity_poly.pdbx_strand_id
1 'polypeptide(L)'
;MPEPEPQPQAQHGLQRQLGLRDLVLAQILNVVGSSWVGVAAGLGRAQMLFWIGAMLAFYVPMAASVIGLNREMPLEGGLYVWAHRAFGDLGGFLTAWNILIYAIAVTATILYAVPTEIAYLIGPSAAWLPENRLISLAIVTTAVAGVTLAAILGLDVGKWVQNIGGIAILAVFVALILLPLWGLAHHQPIHWAPLAFTAPPHNLRTMALFGQIMFGGLCGLEYVAILAGESRQPARTIGQSVWIASPIICLMFILGTGSVLAYIPLQSIDFIAPIPQTMRAALGHSGLGNLIAMTAILLIEVRLLGAASMIFTGATRLPMTVGWDDLVPRWFARLHPQLRTPVNSIVCMAALVFLLLVLANVGVHAQEAYQLLSNASTTHYEIAYLAMFAVPLVGRAALRKRLPRWLKITSIAGLVSTLFSLLISVFPFVAVTDARAYGLKIAGTVLVSNLIALSFYWMRTKFPACREPVELETPPAE
;
A
#
# COMPACT_ATOMS: atom_id res chain seq x y z
N MET A 1 -44.21 21.39 10.59
CA MET A 1 -42.80 21.63 10.99
C MET A 1 -42.07 20.34 10.56
N PRO A 2 -41.06 20.37 9.72
CA PRO A 2 -40.26 19.20 9.46
C PRO A 2 -39.45 18.86 10.70
N GLU A 3 -39.44 17.59 11.10
CA GLU A 3 -38.63 17.07 12.19
C GLU A 3 -37.13 17.41 11.94
N PRO A 4 -36.40 17.85 12.97
CA PRO A 4 -34.96 18.08 12.82
C PRO A 4 -34.26 16.78 12.46
N GLU A 5 -33.48 16.79 11.36
CA GLU A 5 -32.58 15.68 11.01
C GLU A 5 -31.71 15.33 12.24
N PRO A 6 -31.54 14.02 12.55
CA PRO A 6 -30.71 13.61 13.67
C PRO A 6 -29.30 14.14 13.45
N GLN A 7 -28.86 14.99 14.37
CA GLN A 7 -27.45 15.45 14.39
C GLN A 7 -26.54 14.23 14.48
N PRO A 8 -25.44 14.16 13.70
CA PRO A 8 -24.48 13.09 13.82
C PRO A 8 -23.98 13.07 15.28
N GLN A 9 -24.14 11.94 15.94
CA GLN A 9 -23.65 11.70 17.28
C GLN A 9 -22.18 12.16 17.34
N ALA A 10 -21.87 13.01 18.30
CA ALA A 10 -20.55 13.53 18.57
C ALA A 10 -19.59 12.33 18.75
N GLN A 11 -18.80 12.03 17.73
CA GLN A 11 -17.73 11.04 17.81
C GLN A 11 -16.75 11.50 18.88
N HIS A 12 -16.36 10.59 19.74
CA HIS A 12 -15.46 10.78 20.88
C HIS A 12 -14.24 11.58 20.44
N GLY A 13 -14.03 12.75 21.05
CA GLY A 13 -13.15 13.83 20.65
C GLY A 13 -11.75 13.43 20.23
N LEU A 14 -11.56 13.17 18.94
CA LEU A 14 -10.25 13.17 18.34
C LEU A 14 -9.66 14.57 18.47
N GLN A 15 -8.54 14.69 19.18
CA GLN A 15 -7.87 15.98 19.34
C GLN A 15 -7.29 16.39 17.99
N ARG A 16 -7.75 17.51 17.43
CA ARG A 16 -7.23 18.10 16.18
C ARG A 16 -5.83 18.65 16.38
N GLN A 17 -4.82 17.78 16.31
CA GLN A 17 -3.42 18.12 16.60
C GLN A 17 -2.54 18.18 15.34
N LEU A 18 -2.92 17.52 14.23
CA LEU A 18 -2.08 17.42 13.05
C LEU A 18 -2.01 18.74 12.28
N GLY A 19 -0.79 19.22 12.07
CA GLY A 19 -0.47 20.38 11.27
C GLY A 19 -0.03 20.04 9.83
N LEU A 20 0.30 21.06 9.03
CA LEU A 20 0.74 20.91 7.65
C LEU A 20 2.01 20.04 7.55
N ARG A 21 2.97 20.20 8.45
CA ARG A 21 4.22 19.41 8.47
C ARG A 21 3.94 17.92 8.68
N ASP A 22 3.04 17.60 9.60
CA ASP A 22 2.68 16.22 9.93
C ASP A 22 2.03 15.53 8.73
N LEU A 23 1.15 16.24 8.01
CA LEU A 23 0.49 15.72 6.81
C LEU A 23 1.46 15.54 5.63
N VAL A 24 2.44 16.44 5.46
CA VAL A 24 3.50 16.29 4.43
C VAL A 24 4.35 15.05 4.74
N LEU A 25 4.81 14.90 5.97
CA LEU A 25 5.56 13.72 6.40
C LEU A 25 4.75 12.45 6.23
N ALA A 26 3.49 12.42 6.67
CA ALA A 26 2.62 11.26 6.52
C ALA A 26 2.46 10.83 5.05
N GLN A 27 2.34 11.79 4.12
CA GLN A 27 2.28 11.48 2.68
C GLN A 27 3.58 10.85 2.18
N ILE A 28 4.73 11.47 2.49
CA ILE A 28 6.04 10.93 2.09
C ILE A 28 6.20 9.50 2.62
N LEU A 29 5.84 9.27 3.88
CA LEU A 29 5.95 7.97 4.54
C LEU A 29 5.05 6.90 3.93
N ASN A 30 3.82 7.26 3.57
CA ASN A 30 2.85 6.31 3.02
C ASN A 30 3.12 5.98 1.56
N VAL A 31 3.58 6.97 0.75
CA VAL A 31 3.80 6.80 -0.68
C VAL A 31 5.19 6.23 -0.99
N VAL A 32 6.25 6.67 -0.29
CA VAL A 32 7.64 6.28 -0.65
C VAL A 32 7.95 4.86 -0.18
N GLY A 33 7.87 3.91 -1.09
CA GLY A 33 8.23 2.50 -0.88
C GLY A 33 9.61 2.15 -1.40
N SER A 34 10.35 1.26 -0.69
CA SER A 34 11.73 0.88 -1.03
C SER A 34 11.85 0.08 -2.32
N SER A 35 10.92 -0.82 -2.62
CA SER A 35 10.95 -1.67 -3.82
C SER A 35 10.68 -0.93 -5.13
N TRP A 36 9.96 0.19 -5.09
CA TRP A 36 9.54 0.91 -6.30
C TRP A 36 10.69 1.53 -7.08
N VAL A 37 11.79 1.89 -6.42
CA VAL A 37 13.01 2.36 -7.11
C VAL A 37 13.66 1.24 -7.94
N GLY A 38 13.57 -0.01 -7.50
CA GLY A 38 14.02 -1.18 -8.27
C GLY A 38 13.13 -1.44 -9.47
N VAL A 39 11.81 -1.43 -9.28
CA VAL A 39 10.85 -1.58 -10.38
C VAL A 39 11.07 -0.51 -11.44
N ALA A 40 11.22 0.75 -11.05
CA ALA A 40 11.51 1.85 -11.95
C ALA A 40 12.89 1.74 -12.62
N ALA A 41 13.90 1.21 -11.91
CA ALA A 41 15.21 0.97 -12.48
C ALA A 41 15.15 -0.05 -13.64
N GLY A 42 14.17 -0.97 -13.62
CA GLY A 42 13.88 -1.84 -14.76
C GLY A 42 13.53 -1.12 -16.08
N LEU A 43 13.17 0.16 -16.01
CA LEU A 43 12.93 1.05 -17.17
C LEU A 43 14.22 1.71 -17.71
N GLY A 44 15.35 1.51 -17.03
CA GLY A 44 16.64 2.05 -17.42
C GLY A 44 16.67 3.56 -17.52
N ARG A 45 17.29 4.10 -18.58
CA ARG A 45 17.46 5.54 -18.80
C ARG A 45 16.14 6.31 -18.93
N ALA A 46 15.04 5.64 -19.29
CA ALA A 46 13.73 6.25 -19.44
C ALA A 46 12.99 6.48 -18.11
N GLN A 47 13.53 5.99 -16.97
CA GLN A 47 12.86 6.01 -15.67
C GLN A 47 12.34 7.40 -15.25
N MET A 48 13.09 8.46 -15.58
CA MET A 48 12.68 9.83 -15.24
C MET A 48 11.40 10.24 -15.98
N LEU A 49 11.31 9.93 -17.28
CA LEU A 49 10.12 10.21 -18.10
C LEU A 49 8.90 9.45 -17.55
N PHE A 50 9.09 8.19 -17.14
CA PHE A 50 8.02 7.37 -16.59
C PHE A 50 7.56 7.85 -15.21
N TRP A 51 8.48 8.28 -14.33
CA TRP A 51 8.09 8.85 -13.04
C TRP A 51 7.29 10.15 -13.24
N ILE A 52 7.74 11.06 -14.09
CA ILE A 52 6.99 12.28 -14.41
C ILE A 52 5.64 11.94 -15.05
N GLY A 53 5.63 10.98 -15.98
CA GLY A 53 4.40 10.49 -16.63
C GLY A 53 3.42 9.89 -15.61
N ALA A 54 3.89 9.07 -14.68
CA ALA A 54 3.08 8.48 -13.62
C ALA A 54 2.51 9.55 -12.67
N MET A 55 3.32 10.54 -12.29
CA MET A 55 2.85 11.68 -11.48
C MET A 55 1.72 12.44 -12.18
N LEU A 56 1.86 12.73 -13.47
CA LEU A 56 0.87 13.48 -14.22
C LEU A 56 -0.37 12.65 -14.56
N ALA A 57 -0.19 11.38 -14.93
CA ALA A 57 -1.30 10.52 -15.36
C ALA A 57 -2.13 9.96 -14.22
N PHE A 58 -1.52 9.71 -13.06
CA PHE A 58 -2.20 9.06 -11.93
C PHE A 58 -2.18 9.90 -10.65
N TYR A 59 -0.99 10.34 -10.17
CA TYR A 59 -0.89 10.98 -8.85
C TYR A 59 -1.66 12.31 -8.79
N VAL A 60 -1.52 13.17 -9.80
CA VAL A 60 -2.24 14.46 -9.85
C VAL A 60 -3.76 14.24 -9.93
N PRO A 61 -4.30 13.40 -10.85
CA PRO A 61 -5.73 13.05 -10.88
C PRO A 61 -6.23 12.46 -9.57
N MET A 62 -5.48 11.56 -8.95
CA MET A 62 -5.81 10.95 -7.66
C MET A 62 -5.87 12.01 -6.56
N ALA A 63 -4.84 12.84 -6.44
CA ALA A 63 -4.78 13.90 -5.45
C ALA A 63 -5.94 14.89 -5.59
N ALA A 64 -6.25 15.30 -6.82
CA ALA A 64 -7.39 16.15 -7.11
C ALA A 64 -8.72 15.49 -6.71
N SER A 65 -8.87 14.18 -7.00
CA SER A 65 -10.09 13.43 -6.64
C SER A 65 -10.24 13.27 -5.13
N VAL A 66 -9.16 12.92 -4.42
CA VAL A 66 -9.16 12.79 -2.96
C VAL A 66 -9.48 14.14 -2.30
N ILE A 67 -8.83 15.23 -2.72
CA ILE A 67 -9.09 16.58 -2.19
C ILE A 67 -10.54 16.99 -2.47
N GLY A 68 -11.02 16.78 -3.70
CA GLY A 68 -12.37 17.14 -4.11
C GLY A 68 -13.45 16.36 -3.36
N LEU A 69 -13.30 15.04 -3.26
CA LEU A 69 -14.24 14.20 -2.54
C LEU A 69 -14.23 14.48 -1.03
N ASN A 70 -13.04 14.67 -0.44
CA ASN A 70 -12.92 15.01 0.99
C ASN A 70 -13.52 16.39 1.30
N ARG A 71 -13.46 17.36 0.39
CA ARG A 71 -14.07 18.68 0.54
C ARG A 71 -15.59 18.61 0.56
N GLU A 72 -16.16 17.80 -0.34
CA GLU A 72 -17.63 17.64 -0.46
C GLU A 72 -18.20 16.63 0.54
N MET A 73 -17.39 15.66 0.95
CA MET A 73 -17.75 14.62 1.90
C MET A 73 -16.61 14.42 2.92
N PRO A 74 -16.45 15.33 3.90
CA PRO A 74 -15.40 15.28 4.90
C PRO A 74 -15.73 14.23 5.98
N LEU A 75 -15.73 12.96 5.58
CA LEU A 75 -16.09 11.83 6.42
C LEU A 75 -14.87 10.97 6.71
N GLU A 76 -14.79 10.45 7.91
CA GLU A 76 -13.84 9.44 8.29
C GLU A 76 -14.14 8.13 7.55
N GLY A 77 -13.09 7.43 7.08
CA GLY A 77 -13.21 6.17 6.33
C GLY A 77 -12.86 6.23 4.84
N GLY A 78 -12.65 7.44 4.28
CA GLY A 78 -12.08 7.60 2.93
C GLY A 78 -12.85 6.87 1.81
N LEU A 79 -12.14 6.09 0.98
CA LEU A 79 -12.65 5.44 -0.23
C LEU A 79 -13.95 4.65 -0.03
N TYR A 80 -14.00 3.87 1.05
CA TYR A 80 -15.16 3.03 1.36
C TYR A 80 -16.44 3.87 1.56
N VAL A 81 -16.35 4.92 2.39
CA VAL A 81 -17.51 5.76 2.70
C VAL A 81 -17.99 6.53 1.48
N TRP A 82 -17.09 7.00 0.63
CA TRP A 82 -17.45 7.66 -0.62
C TRP A 82 -18.16 6.69 -1.58
N ALA A 83 -17.65 5.46 -1.72
CA ALA A 83 -18.28 4.42 -2.53
C ALA A 83 -19.65 4.01 -1.98
N HIS A 84 -19.79 3.84 -0.67
CA HIS A 84 -21.07 3.51 -0.02
C HIS A 84 -22.13 4.59 -0.27
N ARG A 85 -21.78 5.87 -0.09
CA ARG A 85 -22.71 6.98 -0.37
C ARG A 85 -23.10 7.09 -1.84
N ALA A 86 -22.16 6.81 -2.73
CA ALA A 86 -22.39 6.92 -4.17
C ALA A 86 -23.19 5.75 -4.76
N PHE A 87 -22.91 4.53 -4.31
CA PHE A 87 -23.40 3.29 -4.94
C PHE A 87 -24.27 2.44 -4.01
N GLY A 88 -24.40 2.80 -2.74
CA GLY A 88 -25.15 2.05 -1.71
C GLY A 88 -24.36 0.90 -1.13
N ASP A 89 -25.06 0.01 -0.40
CA ASP A 89 -24.45 -1.02 0.45
C ASP A 89 -23.56 -2.00 -0.31
N LEU A 90 -23.98 -2.49 -1.46
CA LEU A 90 -23.18 -3.40 -2.26
C LEU A 90 -21.87 -2.73 -2.75
N GLY A 91 -21.96 -1.48 -3.25
CA GLY A 91 -20.77 -0.76 -3.72
C GLY A 91 -19.80 -0.46 -2.58
N GLY A 92 -20.30 -0.06 -1.42
CA GLY A 92 -19.51 0.12 -0.21
C GLY A 92 -18.85 -1.19 0.23
N PHE A 93 -19.63 -2.26 0.32
CA PHE A 93 -19.13 -3.57 0.73
C PHE A 93 -18.03 -4.09 -0.20
N LEU A 94 -18.23 -4.07 -1.53
CA LEU A 94 -17.23 -4.54 -2.48
C LEU A 94 -15.95 -3.68 -2.42
N THR A 95 -16.07 -2.36 -2.23
CA THR A 95 -14.91 -1.48 -2.05
C THR A 95 -14.14 -1.85 -0.79
N ALA A 96 -14.82 -2.01 0.34
CA ALA A 96 -14.22 -2.40 1.61
C ALA A 96 -13.60 -3.81 1.56
N TRP A 97 -14.25 -4.76 0.86
CA TRP A 97 -13.71 -6.10 0.63
C TRP A 97 -12.40 -6.06 -0.14
N ASN A 98 -12.33 -5.31 -1.23
CA ASN A 98 -11.10 -5.20 -2.01
C ASN A 98 -9.99 -4.50 -1.23
N ILE A 99 -10.28 -3.50 -0.39
CA ILE A 99 -9.31 -2.90 0.54
C ILE A 99 -8.82 -3.94 1.57
N LEU A 100 -9.69 -4.80 2.07
CA LEU A 100 -9.33 -5.85 3.01
C LEU A 100 -8.37 -6.87 2.37
N ILE A 101 -8.71 -7.38 1.17
CA ILE A 101 -7.85 -8.33 0.44
C ILE A 101 -6.51 -7.68 0.06
N TYR A 102 -6.53 -6.41 -0.38
CA TYR A 102 -5.31 -5.63 -0.58
C TYR A 102 -4.43 -5.64 0.67
N ALA A 103 -5.00 -5.31 1.84
CA ALA A 103 -4.24 -5.21 3.07
C ALA A 103 -3.63 -6.56 3.51
N ILE A 104 -4.35 -7.67 3.32
CA ILE A 104 -3.83 -9.02 3.57
C ILE A 104 -2.67 -9.33 2.61
N ALA A 105 -2.87 -9.10 1.31
CA ALA A 105 -1.90 -9.44 0.29
C ALA A 105 -0.65 -8.55 0.36
N VAL A 106 -0.79 -7.23 0.61
CA VAL A 106 0.36 -6.32 0.74
C VAL A 106 1.14 -6.58 2.03
N THR A 107 0.46 -6.97 3.12
CA THR A 107 1.17 -7.42 4.34
C THR A 107 2.01 -8.66 4.04
N ALA A 108 1.46 -9.65 3.32
CA ALA A 108 2.21 -10.81 2.87
C ALA A 108 3.39 -10.40 1.96
N THR A 109 3.19 -9.50 1.01
CA THR A 109 4.23 -9.00 0.09
C THR A 109 5.39 -8.35 0.87
N ILE A 110 5.08 -7.49 1.84
CA ILE A 110 6.09 -6.81 2.67
C ILE A 110 6.87 -7.85 3.48
N LEU A 111 6.20 -8.77 4.15
CA LEU A 111 6.86 -9.78 4.98
C LEU A 111 7.66 -10.80 4.16
N TYR A 112 7.26 -11.05 2.90
CA TYR A 112 7.99 -11.91 1.97
C TYR A 112 9.37 -11.34 1.59
N ALA A 113 9.58 -10.02 1.69
CA ALA A 113 10.87 -9.40 1.40
C ALA A 113 11.90 -9.61 2.53
N VAL A 114 11.48 -9.86 3.77
CA VAL A 114 12.35 -9.93 4.96
C VAL A 114 13.51 -10.92 4.82
N PRO A 115 13.35 -12.16 4.32
CA PRO A 115 14.47 -13.08 4.13
C PRO A 115 15.55 -12.54 3.16
N THR A 116 15.14 -11.84 2.10
CA THR A 116 16.05 -11.22 1.13
C THR A 116 16.81 -10.04 1.75
N GLU A 117 16.13 -9.20 2.50
CA GLU A 117 16.74 -8.08 3.24
C GLU A 117 17.77 -8.60 4.26
N ILE A 118 17.43 -9.64 5.02
CA ILE A 118 18.35 -10.31 5.97
C ILE A 118 19.57 -10.90 5.23
N ALA A 119 19.38 -11.48 4.05
CA ALA A 119 20.50 -11.99 3.25
C ALA A 119 21.49 -10.87 2.89
N TYR A 120 20.99 -9.71 2.48
CA TYR A 120 21.83 -8.54 2.25
C TYR A 120 22.47 -7.97 3.53
N LEU A 121 21.80 -8.06 4.67
CA LEU A 121 22.34 -7.63 5.97
C LEU A 121 23.56 -8.47 6.36
N ILE A 122 23.46 -9.79 6.24
CA ILE A 122 24.53 -10.75 6.57
C ILE A 122 25.64 -10.70 5.53
N GLY A 123 25.30 -10.58 4.24
CA GLY A 123 26.24 -10.51 3.12
C GLY A 123 26.30 -11.79 2.27
N PRO A 124 27.36 -11.96 1.44
CA PRO A 124 27.42 -13.03 0.42
C PRO A 124 27.28 -14.44 0.96
N SER A 125 27.68 -14.70 2.21
CA SER A 125 27.55 -16.00 2.86
C SER A 125 26.10 -16.42 3.09
N ALA A 126 25.16 -15.48 3.06
CA ALA A 126 23.72 -15.71 3.25
C ALA A 126 22.90 -15.59 1.95
N ALA A 127 23.52 -15.47 0.77
CA ALA A 127 22.83 -15.34 -0.51
C ALA A 127 21.88 -16.52 -0.82
N TRP A 128 22.09 -17.67 -0.22
CA TRP A 128 21.25 -18.87 -0.33
C TRP A 128 19.91 -18.76 0.45
N LEU A 129 19.81 -17.81 1.40
CA LEU A 129 18.72 -17.75 2.38
C LEU A 129 17.35 -17.55 1.74
N PRO A 130 17.12 -16.60 0.79
CA PRO A 130 15.82 -16.44 0.14
C PRO A 130 15.37 -17.65 -0.67
N GLU A 131 16.32 -18.45 -1.19
CA GLU A 131 16.05 -19.64 -2.00
C GLU A 131 15.80 -20.88 -1.12
N ASN A 132 16.19 -20.85 0.15
CA ASN A 132 15.91 -21.93 1.10
C ASN A 132 14.49 -21.78 1.67
N ARG A 133 13.54 -22.51 1.08
CA ARG A 133 12.12 -22.43 1.39
C ARG A 133 11.78 -22.63 2.86
N LEU A 134 12.43 -23.57 3.54
CA LEU A 134 12.13 -23.86 4.96
C LEU A 134 12.56 -22.72 5.86
N ILE A 135 13.78 -22.23 5.68
CA ILE A 135 14.31 -21.14 6.50
C ILE A 135 13.61 -19.83 6.18
N SER A 136 13.37 -19.54 4.91
CA SER A 136 12.59 -18.38 4.48
C SER A 136 11.18 -18.44 5.11
N LEU A 137 10.50 -19.57 5.06
CA LEU A 137 9.19 -19.75 5.68
C LEU A 137 9.23 -19.58 7.22
N ALA A 138 10.27 -20.06 7.89
CA ALA A 138 10.44 -19.86 9.33
C ALA A 138 10.61 -18.37 9.69
N ILE A 139 11.40 -17.64 8.91
CA ILE A 139 11.60 -16.18 9.09
C ILE A 139 10.29 -15.42 8.90
N VAL A 140 9.57 -15.65 7.79
CA VAL A 140 8.31 -14.94 7.53
C VAL A 140 7.22 -15.32 8.55
N THR A 141 7.20 -16.58 9.03
CA THR A 141 6.29 -17.02 10.10
C THR A 141 6.55 -16.26 11.39
N THR A 142 7.82 -16.09 11.75
CA THR A 142 8.23 -15.31 12.93
C THR A 142 7.81 -13.84 12.78
N ALA A 143 7.98 -13.27 11.60
CA ALA A 143 7.57 -11.89 11.32
C ALA A 143 6.03 -11.73 11.39
N VAL A 144 5.25 -12.68 10.82
CA VAL A 144 3.77 -12.71 10.96
C VAL A 144 3.37 -12.78 12.44
N ALA A 145 4.01 -13.67 13.22
CA ALA A 145 3.73 -13.78 14.66
C ALA A 145 4.03 -12.48 15.40
N GLY A 146 5.14 -11.79 15.08
CA GLY A 146 5.49 -10.49 15.65
C GLY A 146 4.48 -9.40 15.33
N VAL A 147 4.06 -9.27 14.07
CA VAL A 147 3.04 -8.30 13.64
C VAL A 147 1.69 -8.60 14.29
N THR A 148 1.33 -9.88 14.37
CA THR A 148 0.09 -10.34 15.02
C THR A 148 0.09 -9.99 16.51
N LEU A 149 1.19 -10.26 17.21
CA LEU A 149 1.33 -9.92 18.63
C LEU A 149 1.25 -8.41 18.86
N ALA A 150 1.91 -7.60 18.02
CA ALA A 150 1.84 -6.15 18.08
C ALA A 150 0.39 -5.64 17.89
N ALA A 151 -0.37 -6.24 16.96
CA ALA A 151 -1.78 -5.90 16.73
C ALA A 151 -2.67 -6.29 17.91
N ILE A 152 -2.42 -7.44 18.56
CA ILE A 152 -3.15 -7.88 19.76
C ILE A 152 -2.88 -6.96 20.94
N LEU A 153 -1.63 -6.53 21.14
CA LEU A 153 -1.24 -5.63 22.23
C LEU A 153 -1.79 -4.19 22.09
N GLY A 154 -2.23 -3.82 20.89
CA GLY A 154 -2.93 -2.58 20.65
C GLY A 154 -2.09 -1.50 19.92
N LEU A 155 -2.79 -0.40 19.58
CA LEU A 155 -2.27 0.66 18.71
C LEU A 155 -1.04 1.41 19.22
N ASP A 156 -0.84 1.47 20.54
CA ASP A 156 0.25 2.28 21.10
C ASP A 156 1.63 1.73 20.71
N VAL A 157 1.77 0.39 20.68
CA VAL A 157 2.99 -0.26 20.20
C VAL A 157 3.18 -0.06 18.70
N GLY A 158 2.11 -0.25 17.91
CA GLY A 158 2.13 -0.05 16.46
C GLY A 158 2.48 1.39 16.05
N LYS A 159 2.00 2.39 16.78
CA LYS A 159 2.27 3.81 16.53
C LYS A 159 3.76 4.17 16.68
N TRP A 160 4.42 3.65 17.71
CA TRP A 160 5.87 3.84 17.90
C TRP A 160 6.68 3.21 16.76
N VAL A 161 6.36 1.98 16.40
CA VAL A 161 7.03 1.27 15.29
C VAL A 161 6.81 2.01 13.96
N GLN A 162 5.61 2.55 13.74
CA GLN A 162 5.28 3.36 12.56
C GLN A 162 6.11 4.65 12.47
N ASN A 163 6.19 5.41 13.57
CA ASN A 163 6.93 6.68 13.59
C ASN A 163 8.43 6.46 13.35
N ILE A 164 9.03 5.44 13.99
CA ILE A 164 10.43 5.07 13.77
C ILE A 164 10.65 4.64 12.31
N GLY A 165 9.77 3.78 11.77
CA GLY A 165 9.85 3.32 10.39
C GLY A 165 9.76 4.45 9.37
N GLY A 166 8.96 5.48 9.71
CA GLY A 166 8.84 6.68 8.88
C GLY A 166 10.12 7.50 8.79
N ILE A 167 10.76 7.77 9.93
CA ILE A 167 12.05 8.47 9.95
C ILE A 167 13.13 7.62 9.26
N ALA A 168 13.09 6.31 9.46
CA ALA A 168 14.03 5.37 8.87
C ALA A 168 14.03 5.45 7.34
N ILE A 169 12.86 5.46 6.69
CA ILE A 169 12.80 5.50 5.21
C ILE A 169 13.37 6.81 4.65
N LEU A 170 13.12 7.94 5.30
CA LEU A 170 13.72 9.21 4.89
C LEU A 170 15.24 9.18 4.97
N ALA A 171 15.80 8.69 6.09
CA ALA A 171 17.23 8.56 6.27
C ALA A 171 17.88 7.64 5.22
N VAL A 172 17.23 6.51 4.92
CA VAL A 172 17.67 5.56 3.90
C VAL A 172 17.64 6.18 2.50
N PHE A 173 16.57 6.91 2.13
CA PHE A 173 16.51 7.57 0.83
C PHE A 173 17.53 8.68 0.69
N VAL A 174 17.79 9.46 1.75
CA VAL A 174 18.86 10.44 1.75
C VAL A 174 20.22 9.75 1.54
N ALA A 175 20.50 8.67 2.27
CA ALA A 175 21.72 7.89 2.08
C ALA A 175 21.81 7.34 0.65
N LEU A 176 20.74 6.76 0.09
CA LEU A 176 20.69 6.24 -1.27
C LEU A 176 20.99 7.32 -2.31
N ILE A 177 20.38 8.50 -2.18
CA ILE A 177 20.58 9.63 -3.11
C ILE A 177 22.02 10.17 -3.04
N LEU A 178 22.67 10.08 -1.87
CA LEU A 178 24.04 10.52 -1.68
C LEU A 178 25.09 9.47 -2.09
N LEU A 179 24.70 8.21 -2.35
CA LEU A 179 25.65 7.16 -2.74
C LEU A 179 26.50 7.49 -3.98
N PRO A 180 25.98 8.09 -5.07
CA PRO A 180 26.82 8.47 -6.19
C PRO A 180 27.92 9.47 -5.81
N LEU A 181 27.67 10.38 -4.86
CA LEU A 181 28.69 11.30 -4.35
C LEU A 181 29.76 10.55 -3.55
N TRP A 182 29.34 9.56 -2.75
CA TRP A 182 30.28 8.67 -2.06
C TRP A 182 31.20 7.93 -3.04
N GLY A 183 30.62 7.36 -4.10
CA GLY A 183 31.36 6.65 -5.14
C GLY A 183 32.38 7.56 -5.86
N LEU A 184 31.98 8.80 -6.19
CA LEU A 184 32.93 9.80 -6.76
C LEU A 184 34.09 10.09 -5.82
N ALA A 185 33.82 10.30 -4.53
CA ALA A 185 34.83 10.59 -3.52
C ALA A 185 35.82 9.42 -3.33
N HIS A 186 35.41 8.19 -3.59
CA HIS A 186 36.21 6.98 -3.44
C HIS A 186 36.67 6.39 -4.78
N HIS A 187 36.59 7.16 -5.89
CA HIS A 187 36.99 6.75 -7.25
C HIS A 187 36.38 5.41 -7.70
N GLN A 188 35.16 5.10 -7.29
CA GLN A 188 34.48 3.90 -7.71
C GLN A 188 33.94 4.01 -9.15
N PRO A 189 33.91 2.92 -9.93
CA PRO A 189 33.30 2.94 -11.24
C PRO A 189 31.77 3.11 -11.10
N ILE A 190 31.27 4.27 -11.50
CA ILE A 190 29.86 4.60 -11.50
C ILE A 190 29.38 4.60 -12.94
N HIS A 191 28.33 3.83 -13.22
CA HIS A 191 27.64 3.87 -14.50
C HIS A 191 26.69 5.06 -14.52
N TRP A 192 27.16 6.23 -14.88
CA TRP A 192 26.29 7.37 -15.10
C TRP A 192 25.34 7.07 -16.25
N ALA A 193 24.11 6.65 -15.91
CA ALA A 193 23.02 6.77 -16.86
C ALA A 193 22.59 8.24 -16.80
N PRO A 194 22.88 9.08 -17.81
CA PRO A 194 22.42 10.45 -17.79
C PRO A 194 20.91 10.42 -17.67
N LEU A 195 20.37 11.34 -16.84
CA LEU A 195 18.93 11.59 -16.81
C LEU A 195 18.51 12.00 -18.22
N ALA A 196 18.06 11.04 -18.99
CA ALA A 196 17.78 11.24 -20.41
C ALA A 196 16.29 11.08 -20.65
N PHE A 197 15.71 12.01 -21.41
CA PHE A 197 14.35 11.87 -21.95
C PHE A 197 14.38 10.93 -23.17
N THR A 198 14.84 9.70 -22.98
CA THR A 198 14.83 8.69 -24.06
C THR A 198 13.49 7.99 -24.08
N ALA A 199 12.92 7.87 -25.28
CA ALA A 199 11.71 7.07 -25.46
C ALA A 199 12.03 5.59 -25.16
N PRO A 200 11.25 4.93 -24.29
CA PRO A 200 11.46 3.53 -23.98
C PRO A 200 11.03 2.62 -25.12
N PRO A 201 11.50 1.39 -25.14
CA PRO A 201 10.97 0.39 -26.06
C PRO A 201 9.48 0.13 -25.75
N HIS A 202 8.64 0.16 -26.78
CA HIS A 202 7.21 -0.11 -26.68
C HIS A 202 6.96 -1.61 -26.62
N ASN A 203 7.12 -2.23 -25.46
CA ASN A 203 6.83 -3.65 -25.22
C ASN A 203 6.01 -3.84 -23.93
N LEU A 204 5.40 -5.04 -23.80
CA LEU A 204 4.53 -5.37 -22.68
C LEU A 204 5.27 -5.28 -21.33
N ARG A 205 6.55 -5.65 -21.27
CA ARG A 205 7.35 -5.55 -20.06
C ARG A 205 7.50 -4.09 -19.59
N THR A 206 7.80 -3.18 -20.51
CA THR A 206 7.89 -1.74 -20.20
C THR A 206 6.55 -1.19 -19.71
N MET A 207 5.43 -1.59 -20.34
CA MET A 207 4.10 -1.18 -19.94
C MET A 207 3.74 -1.76 -18.56
N ALA A 208 4.10 -3.00 -18.27
CA ALA A 208 3.89 -3.62 -16.96
C ALA A 208 4.68 -2.91 -15.85
N LEU A 209 5.97 -2.59 -16.10
CA LEU A 209 6.78 -1.79 -15.18
C LEU A 209 6.17 -0.40 -14.95
N PHE A 210 5.69 0.24 -16.01
CA PHE A 210 5.04 1.56 -15.91
C PHE A 210 3.73 1.49 -15.10
N GLY A 211 2.87 0.51 -15.35
CA GLY A 211 1.65 0.30 -14.58
C GLY A 211 1.96 0.14 -13.08
N GLN A 212 2.98 -0.67 -12.77
CA GLN A 212 3.39 -0.92 -11.39
C GLN A 212 3.90 0.32 -10.67
N ILE A 213 4.78 1.13 -11.28
CA ILE A 213 5.24 2.36 -10.63
C ILE A 213 4.15 3.43 -10.57
N MET A 214 3.27 3.45 -11.57
CA MET A 214 2.19 4.42 -11.65
C MET A 214 1.17 4.19 -10.53
N PHE A 215 0.70 2.99 -10.36
CA PHE A 215 -0.27 2.70 -9.31
C PHE A 215 0.42 2.29 -7.99
N GLY A 216 1.18 1.19 -7.98
CA GLY A 216 1.78 0.65 -6.77
C GLY A 216 2.77 1.62 -6.10
N GLY A 217 3.55 2.36 -6.91
CA GLY A 217 4.51 3.34 -6.39
C GLY A 217 3.90 4.65 -5.90
N LEU A 218 2.72 5.04 -6.38
CA LEU A 218 2.14 6.35 -6.11
C LEU A 218 0.79 6.33 -5.38
N CYS A 219 0.19 5.16 -5.12
CA CYS A 219 -0.99 5.06 -4.25
C CYS A 219 -0.66 5.36 -2.79
N GLY A 220 -1.67 5.61 -1.96
CA GLY A 220 -1.50 5.82 -0.51
C GLY A 220 -1.78 7.25 -0.04
N LEU A 221 -2.00 8.21 -0.96
CA LEU A 221 -2.35 9.58 -0.59
C LEU A 221 -3.68 9.67 0.14
N GLU A 222 -4.62 8.79 -0.14
CA GLU A 222 -5.95 8.75 0.49
C GLU A 222 -5.88 8.49 2.00
N TYR A 223 -4.79 7.92 2.52
CA TYR A 223 -4.57 7.80 3.96
C TYR A 223 -4.55 9.16 4.66
N VAL A 224 -4.15 10.22 3.96
CA VAL A 224 -4.22 11.59 4.52
C VAL A 224 -5.66 12.06 4.66
N ALA A 225 -6.58 11.59 3.79
CA ALA A 225 -8.01 11.88 3.93
C ALA A 225 -8.61 11.17 5.16
N ILE A 226 -8.10 10.01 5.56
CA ILE A 226 -8.48 9.33 6.80
C ILE A 226 -8.07 10.16 8.02
N LEU A 227 -6.92 10.83 7.97
CA LEU A 227 -6.42 11.71 9.02
C LEU A 227 -7.11 13.10 9.04
N ALA A 228 -8.09 13.33 8.16
CA ALA A 228 -8.80 14.61 8.09
C ALA A 228 -9.50 14.97 9.41
N GLY A 229 -10.03 13.98 10.15
CA GLY A 229 -10.65 14.16 11.46
C GLY A 229 -9.69 14.72 12.54
N GLU A 230 -8.40 14.40 12.43
CA GLU A 230 -7.35 14.83 13.34
C GLU A 230 -6.63 16.13 12.89
N SER A 231 -6.94 16.64 11.71
CA SER A 231 -6.35 17.87 11.15
C SER A 231 -7.06 19.12 11.63
N ARG A 232 -6.31 20.19 11.92
CA ARG A 232 -6.85 21.48 12.40
C ARG A 232 -7.71 22.18 11.35
N GLN A 233 -7.39 22.09 10.07
CA GLN A 233 -8.11 22.69 8.94
C GLN A 233 -8.07 21.75 7.71
N PRO A 234 -8.77 20.61 7.72
CA PRO A 234 -8.55 19.52 6.77
C PRO A 234 -8.69 19.94 5.30
N ALA A 235 -9.70 20.75 4.97
CA ALA A 235 -9.96 21.19 3.60
C ALA A 235 -8.80 21.99 2.97
N ARG A 236 -8.06 22.75 3.76
CA ARG A 236 -6.93 23.58 3.30
C ARG A 236 -5.59 22.88 3.45
N THR A 237 -5.36 22.28 4.61
CA THR A 237 -4.07 21.67 4.95
C THR A 237 -3.77 20.43 4.12
N ILE A 238 -4.77 19.62 3.78
CA ILE A 238 -4.60 18.45 2.89
C ILE A 238 -4.17 18.91 1.50
N GLY A 239 -4.84 19.89 0.91
CA GLY A 239 -4.44 20.42 -0.40
C GLY A 239 -3.02 21.00 -0.40
N GLN A 240 -2.65 21.78 0.62
CA GLN A 240 -1.30 22.35 0.74
C GLN A 240 -0.24 21.27 0.95
N SER A 241 -0.52 20.24 1.76
CA SER A 241 0.42 19.15 1.99
C SER A 241 0.71 18.35 0.71
N VAL A 242 -0.30 18.15 -0.14
CA VAL A 242 -0.12 17.48 -1.45
C VAL A 242 0.83 18.28 -2.35
N TRP A 243 0.62 19.60 -2.47
CA TRP A 243 1.49 20.45 -3.30
C TRP A 243 2.95 20.46 -2.85
N ILE A 244 3.21 20.31 -1.55
CA ILE A 244 4.57 20.28 -0.99
C ILE A 244 5.16 18.86 -1.12
N ALA A 245 4.39 17.82 -0.79
CA ALA A 245 4.88 16.45 -0.79
C ALA A 245 5.12 15.90 -2.21
N SER A 246 4.28 16.25 -3.19
CA SER A 246 4.37 15.70 -4.56
C SER A 246 5.73 15.89 -5.23
N PRO A 247 6.32 17.10 -5.29
CA PRO A 247 7.64 17.28 -5.90
C PRO A 247 8.75 16.57 -5.10
N ILE A 248 8.63 16.50 -3.77
CA ILE A 248 9.60 15.80 -2.92
C ILE A 248 9.56 14.31 -3.24
N ILE A 249 8.38 13.69 -3.28
CA ILE A 249 8.18 12.28 -3.62
C ILE A 249 8.73 11.98 -5.02
N CYS A 250 8.43 12.84 -6.00
CA CYS A 250 8.92 12.69 -7.36
C CYS A 250 10.45 12.72 -7.43
N LEU A 251 11.07 13.69 -6.77
CA LEU A 251 12.53 13.79 -6.69
C LEU A 251 13.16 12.59 -5.97
N MET A 252 12.58 12.14 -4.85
CA MET A 252 13.07 10.96 -4.13
C MET A 252 13.05 9.72 -5.03
N PHE A 253 11.99 9.49 -5.78
CA PHE A 253 11.91 8.35 -6.68
C PHE A 253 12.86 8.48 -7.87
N ILE A 254 12.95 9.63 -8.53
CA ILE A 254 13.85 9.84 -9.68
C ILE A 254 15.31 9.68 -9.25
N LEU A 255 15.71 10.35 -8.18
CA LEU A 255 17.11 10.33 -7.71
C LEU A 255 17.47 8.97 -7.09
N GLY A 256 16.54 8.36 -6.31
CA GLY A 256 16.72 7.02 -5.75
C GLY A 256 16.87 5.96 -6.85
N THR A 257 16.02 5.99 -7.88
CA THR A 257 16.14 5.10 -9.05
C THR A 257 17.44 5.35 -9.81
N GLY A 258 17.85 6.61 -9.95
CA GLY A 258 19.14 6.99 -10.55
C GLY A 258 20.33 6.41 -9.80
N SER A 259 20.28 6.40 -8.47
CA SER A 259 21.31 5.78 -7.62
C SER A 259 21.38 4.26 -7.79
N VAL A 260 20.23 3.57 -7.92
CA VAL A 260 20.20 2.13 -8.22
C VAL A 260 20.90 1.86 -9.56
N LEU A 261 20.54 2.61 -10.61
CA LEU A 261 21.13 2.44 -11.95
C LEU A 261 22.61 2.83 -12.03
N ALA A 262 23.09 3.65 -11.11
CA ALA A 262 24.51 4.03 -11.05
C ALA A 262 25.41 2.85 -10.63
N TYR A 263 24.90 1.91 -9.86
CA TYR A 263 25.68 0.79 -9.32
C TYR A 263 25.23 -0.58 -9.82
N ILE A 264 23.97 -0.75 -10.21
CA ILE A 264 23.42 -2.05 -10.56
C ILE A 264 23.11 -2.11 -12.06
N PRO A 265 23.69 -3.09 -12.79
CA PRO A 265 23.32 -3.35 -14.17
C PRO A 265 21.86 -3.75 -14.32
N LEU A 266 21.21 -3.33 -15.41
CA LEU A 266 19.79 -3.48 -15.66
C LEU A 266 19.29 -4.95 -15.55
N GLN A 267 20.13 -5.92 -15.92
CA GLN A 267 19.80 -7.35 -15.94
C GLN A 267 19.88 -8.01 -14.56
N SER A 268 20.56 -7.36 -13.60
CA SER A 268 20.83 -7.91 -12.26
C SER A 268 20.09 -7.18 -11.14
N ILE A 269 19.09 -6.35 -11.49
CA ILE A 269 18.29 -5.62 -10.50
C ILE A 269 17.46 -6.61 -9.69
N ASP A 270 17.63 -6.56 -8.38
CA ASP A 270 16.76 -7.25 -7.43
C ASP A 270 15.50 -6.40 -7.18
N PHE A 271 14.33 -6.88 -7.62
CA PHE A 271 13.06 -6.18 -7.45
C PHE A 271 12.49 -6.29 -6.03
N ILE A 272 13.00 -7.23 -5.22
CA ILE A 272 12.57 -7.41 -3.82
C ILE A 272 13.30 -6.40 -2.92
N ALA A 273 14.65 -6.35 -3.02
CA ALA A 273 15.50 -5.58 -2.13
C ALA A 273 16.50 -4.67 -2.90
N PRO A 274 16.02 -3.75 -3.77
CA PRO A 274 16.89 -2.96 -4.64
C PRO A 274 17.79 -1.98 -3.86
N ILE A 275 17.32 -1.42 -2.76
CA ILE A 275 18.12 -0.49 -1.94
C ILE A 275 19.22 -1.24 -1.20
N PRO A 276 18.97 -2.34 -0.47
CA PRO A 276 20.03 -3.17 0.11
C PRO A 276 21.07 -3.63 -0.91
N GLN A 277 20.62 -4.09 -2.08
CA GLN A 277 21.51 -4.47 -3.18
C GLN A 277 22.46 -3.31 -3.56
N THR A 278 21.88 -2.11 -3.76
CA THR A 278 22.65 -0.92 -4.15
C THR A 278 23.59 -0.47 -3.05
N MET A 279 23.15 -0.48 -1.79
CA MET A 279 24.00 -0.15 -0.63
C MET A 279 25.21 -1.09 -0.56
N ARG A 280 25.02 -2.39 -0.75
CA ARG A 280 26.10 -3.38 -0.75
C ARG A 280 27.04 -3.23 -1.94
N ALA A 281 26.53 -2.94 -3.12
CA ALA A 281 27.35 -2.71 -4.31
C ALA A 281 28.23 -1.45 -4.15
N ALA A 282 27.69 -0.38 -3.56
CA ALA A 282 28.41 0.89 -3.39
C ALA A 282 29.36 0.91 -2.18
N LEU A 283 28.96 0.33 -1.06
CA LEU A 283 29.66 0.48 0.22
C LEU A 283 30.49 -0.76 0.60
N GLY A 284 30.25 -1.89 -0.07
CA GLY A 284 30.98 -3.15 0.17
C GLY A 284 30.64 -3.83 1.51
N HIS A 285 31.59 -4.67 1.96
CA HIS A 285 31.40 -5.54 3.14
C HIS A 285 32.45 -5.31 4.24
N SER A 286 33.23 -4.22 4.18
CA SER A 286 34.29 -3.94 5.14
C SER A 286 34.32 -2.46 5.56
N GLY A 287 34.91 -2.18 6.70
CA GLY A 287 35.13 -0.84 7.21
C GLY A 287 33.86 -0.02 7.45
N LEU A 288 34.00 1.30 7.30
CA LEU A 288 32.90 2.26 7.51
C LEU A 288 31.72 2.04 6.53
N GLY A 289 32.03 1.69 5.28
CA GLY A 289 31.01 1.40 4.26
C GLY A 289 30.09 0.25 4.68
N ASN A 290 30.67 -0.82 5.23
CA ASN A 290 29.87 -1.92 5.76
C ASN A 290 28.93 -1.49 6.89
N LEU A 291 29.42 -0.67 7.83
CA LEU A 291 28.58 -0.17 8.93
C LEU A 291 27.39 0.66 8.42
N ILE A 292 27.66 1.56 7.45
CA ILE A 292 26.61 2.38 6.82
C ILE A 292 25.58 1.49 6.10
N ALA A 293 26.07 0.51 5.31
CA ALA A 293 25.17 -0.42 4.59
C ALA A 293 24.30 -1.23 5.57
N MET A 294 24.91 -1.81 6.61
CA MET A 294 24.15 -2.58 7.63
C MET A 294 23.12 -1.70 8.33
N THR A 295 23.49 -0.47 8.71
CA THR A 295 22.57 0.47 9.36
C THR A 295 21.40 0.80 8.44
N ALA A 296 21.66 1.10 7.16
CA ALA A 296 20.61 1.40 6.19
C ALA A 296 19.64 0.20 5.98
N ILE A 297 20.19 -1.02 5.88
CA ILE A 297 19.38 -2.23 5.74
C ILE A 297 18.53 -2.49 6.99
N LEU A 298 19.09 -2.34 8.19
CA LEU A 298 18.33 -2.44 9.44
C LEU A 298 17.20 -1.41 9.53
N LEU A 299 17.44 -0.18 9.06
CA LEU A 299 16.41 0.85 9.02
C LEU A 299 15.29 0.50 8.02
N ILE A 300 15.61 -0.16 6.91
CA ILE A 300 14.59 -0.68 5.97
C ILE A 300 13.76 -1.77 6.64
N GLU A 301 14.39 -2.72 7.35
CA GLU A 301 13.68 -3.78 8.08
C GLU A 301 12.69 -3.19 9.11
N VAL A 302 13.15 -2.24 9.92
CA VAL A 302 12.29 -1.56 10.89
C VAL A 302 11.10 -0.89 10.19
N ARG A 303 11.35 -0.24 9.05
CA ARG A 303 10.30 0.39 8.24
C ARG A 303 9.33 -0.65 7.67
N LEU A 304 9.81 -1.78 7.12
CA LEU A 304 8.97 -2.84 6.57
C LEU A 304 8.04 -3.44 7.63
N LEU A 305 8.58 -3.79 8.80
CA LEU A 305 7.79 -4.28 9.91
C LEU A 305 6.79 -3.25 10.42
N GLY A 306 7.18 -1.96 10.45
CA GLY A 306 6.29 -0.85 10.79
C GLY A 306 5.14 -0.69 9.82
N ALA A 307 5.42 -0.74 8.51
CA ALA A 307 4.40 -0.65 7.47
C ALA A 307 3.45 -1.87 7.50
N ALA A 308 3.99 -3.08 7.63
CA ALA A 308 3.19 -4.30 7.76
C ALA A 308 2.28 -4.24 8.99
N SER A 309 2.80 -3.82 10.15
CA SER A 309 2.02 -3.68 11.38
C SER A 309 0.88 -2.66 11.23
N MET A 310 1.14 -1.51 10.60
CA MET A 310 0.12 -0.48 10.38
C MET A 310 -1.01 -0.97 9.47
N ILE A 311 -0.65 -1.51 8.31
CA ILE A 311 -1.63 -1.96 7.31
C ILE A 311 -2.43 -3.12 7.86
N PHE A 312 -1.77 -4.09 8.48
CA PHE A 312 -2.40 -5.26 9.10
C PHE A 312 -3.39 -4.85 10.20
N THR A 313 -2.97 -3.96 11.12
CA THR A 313 -3.83 -3.48 12.21
C THR A 313 -5.02 -2.70 11.69
N GLY A 314 -4.83 -1.86 10.67
CA GLY A 314 -5.93 -1.15 9.99
C GLY A 314 -6.94 -2.10 9.37
N ALA A 315 -6.46 -3.14 8.66
CA ALA A 315 -7.30 -4.15 8.03
C ALA A 315 -8.16 -4.92 9.03
N THR A 316 -7.61 -5.29 10.19
CA THR A 316 -8.35 -6.05 11.21
C THR A 316 -9.53 -5.30 11.82
N ARG A 317 -9.59 -3.98 11.62
CA ARG A 317 -10.67 -3.11 12.11
C ARG A 317 -11.71 -2.77 11.04
N LEU A 318 -11.40 -2.99 9.76
CA LEU A 318 -12.36 -2.77 8.66
C LEU A 318 -13.70 -3.45 8.89
N PRO A 319 -13.78 -4.71 9.35
CA PRO A 319 -15.04 -5.39 9.62
C PRO A 319 -15.88 -4.76 10.74
N MET A 320 -15.30 -3.84 11.53
CA MET A 320 -16.01 -3.12 12.60
C MET A 320 -16.54 -1.77 12.13
N THR A 321 -16.27 -1.37 10.89
CA THR A 321 -16.75 -0.10 10.34
C THR A 321 -18.16 -0.22 9.82
N VAL A 322 -18.86 0.92 9.76
CA VAL A 322 -20.26 1.02 9.27
C VAL A 322 -20.39 0.37 7.89
N GLY A 323 -21.40 -0.49 7.74
CA GLY A 323 -21.69 -1.20 6.47
C GLY A 323 -21.26 -2.67 6.43
N TRP A 324 -20.50 -3.13 7.45
CA TRP A 324 -20.21 -4.54 7.67
C TRP A 324 -21.02 -5.16 8.81
N ASP A 325 -21.80 -4.32 9.53
CA ASP A 325 -22.43 -4.65 10.81
C ASP A 325 -23.25 -5.96 10.78
N ASP A 326 -23.91 -6.24 9.67
CA ASP A 326 -24.70 -7.46 9.49
C ASP A 326 -24.08 -8.47 8.50
N LEU A 327 -22.91 -8.17 7.93
CA LEU A 327 -22.27 -9.01 6.90
C LEU A 327 -21.24 -9.97 7.49
N VAL A 328 -20.60 -9.62 8.57
CA VAL A 328 -19.65 -10.49 9.29
C VAL A 328 -20.26 -11.03 10.58
N PRO A 329 -19.92 -12.26 10.99
CA PRO A 329 -20.38 -12.81 12.27
C PRO A 329 -19.91 -11.93 13.44
N ARG A 330 -20.77 -11.73 14.43
CA ARG A 330 -20.46 -10.87 15.61
C ARG A 330 -19.20 -11.30 16.35
N TRP A 331 -18.92 -12.63 16.44
CA TRP A 331 -17.71 -13.12 17.09
C TRP A 331 -16.43 -12.58 16.46
N PHE A 332 -16.46 -12.27 15.15
CA PHE A 332 -15.32 -11.77 14.40
C PHE A 332 -14.94 -10.33 14.81
N ALA A 333 -15.96 -9.50 15.05
CA ALA A 333 -15.79 -8.10 15.47
C ALA A 333 -15.72 -7.93 17.01
N ARG A 334 -15.84 -9.03 17.79
CA ARG A 334 -15.85 -8.97 19.26
C ARG A 334 -14.51 -8.50 19.81
N LEU A 335 -14.55 -7.47 20.68
CA LEU A 335 -13.37 -6.97 21.35
C LEU A 335 -12.98 -7.83 22.53
N HIS A 336 -11.68 -8.04 22.74
CA HIS A 336 -11.15 -8.70 23.93
C HIS A 336 -11.40 -7.82 25.17
N PRO A 337 -11.90 -8.38 26.30
CA PRO A 337 -12.30 -7.59 27.47
C PRO A 337 -11.21 -6.69 28.04
N GLN A 338 -9.98 -7.20 28.13
CA GLN A 338 -8.83 -6.47 28.70
C GLN A 338 -8.07 -5.65 27.66
N LEU A 339 -7.78 -6.22 26.48
CA LEU A 339 -6.92 -5.59 25.45
C LEU A 339 -7.70 -4.62 24.56
N ARG A 340 -9.03 -4.71 24.54
CA ARG A 340 -9.92 -3.90 23.67
C ARG A 340 -9.56 -3.95 22.18
N THR A 341 -9.00 -5.09 21.74
CA THR A 341 -8.64 -5.36 20.36
C THR A 341 -9.47 -6.52 19.81
N PRO A 342 -9.76 -6.57 18.49
CA PRO A 342 -10.56 -7.63 17.87
C PRO A 342 -9.71 -8.87 17.60
N VAL A 343 -9.33 -9.62 18.65
CA VAL A 343 -8.38 -10.75 18.58
C VAL A 343 -8.80 -11.78 17.55
N ASN A 344 -10.09 -12.09 17.42
CA ASN A 344 -10.59 -13.06 16.43
C ASN A 344 -10.33 -12.60 14.99
N SER A 345 -10.57 -11.32 14.69
CA SER A 345 -10.26 -10.72 13.39
C SER A 345 -8.75 -10.77 13.13
N ILE A 346 -7.94 -10.40 14.12
CA ILE A 346 -6.48 -10.39 14.03
C ILE A 346 -5.94 -11.78 13.70
N VAL A 347 -6.37 -12.82 14.43
CA VAL A 347 -5.91 -14.20 14.21
C VAL A 347 -6.36 -14.73 12.84
N CYS A 348 -7.60 -14.44 12.42
CA CYS A 348 -8.09 -14.83 11.11
C CYS A 348 -7.28 -14.18 9.98
N MET A 349 -7.01 -12.87 10.08
CA MET A 349 -6.18 -12.16 9.09
C MET A 349 -4.75 -12.67 9.08
N ALA A 350 -4.16 -12.97 10.24
CA ALA A 350 -2.83 -13.56 10.34
C ALA A 350 -2.78 -14.93 9.65
N ALA A 351 -3.80 -15.76 9.82
CA ALA A 351 -3.89 -17.06 9.15
C ALA A 351 -3.97 -16.91 7.63
N LEU A 352 -4.71 -15.91 7.12
CA LEU A 352 -4.78 -15.62 5.68
C LEU A 352 -3.45 -15.09 5.12
N VAL A 353 -2.78 -14.18 5.83
CA VAL A 353 -1.43 -13.70 5.46
C VAL A 353 -0.45 -14.88 5.42
N PHE A 354 -0.45 -15.72 6.44
CA PHE A 354 0.40 -16.90 6.50
C PHE A 354 0.11 -17.88 5.35
N LEU A 355 -1.17 -18.13 5.06
CA LEU A 355 -1.57 -18.98 3.94
C LEU A 355 -1.02 -18.44 2.60
N LEU A 356 -1.13 -17.14 2.35
CA LEU A 356 -0.57 -16.52 1.14
C LEU A 356 0.95 -16.69 1.07
N LEU A 357 1.66 -16.52 2.19
CA LEU A 357 3.10 -16.72 2.26
C LEU A 357 3.51 -18.17 1.99
N VAL A 358 2.76 -19.14 2.51
CA VAL A 358 2.99 -20.57 2.21
C VAL A 358 2.77 -20.83 0.71
N LEU A 359 1.66 -20.34 0.15
CA LEU A 359 1.34 -20.54 -1.28
C LEU A 359 2.39 -19.87 -2.20
N ALA A 360 2.91 -18.70 -1.82
CA ALA A 360 3.94 -18.01 -2.56
C ALA A 360 5.29 -18.77 -2.59
N ASN A 361 5.56 -19.58 -1.55
CA ASN A 361 6.77 -20.39 -1.49
C ASN A 361 6.69 -21.69 -2.31
N VAL A 362 5.57 -21.99 -2.98
CA VAL A 362 5.38 -23.24 -3.72
C VAL A 362 5.51 -23.03 -5.22
N GLY A 363 6.47 -23.71 -5.83
CA GLY A 363 6.51 -23.93 -7.29
C GLY A 363 7.07 -22.81 -8.15
N VAL A 364 7.50 -21.66 -7.57
CA VAL A 364 8.04 -20.52 -8.32
C VAL A 364 9.32 -19.97 -7.68
N HIS A 365 10.09 -19.15 -8.41
CA HIS A 365 11.26 -18.44 -7.90
C HIS A 365 10.86 -17.24 -7.04
N ALA A 366 11.76 -16.79 -6.15
CA ALA A 366 11.49 -15.72 -5.19
C ALA A 366 11.00 -14.41 -5.86
N GLN A 367 11.60 -13.99 -6.96
CA GLN A 367 11.20 -12.80 -7.72
C GLN A 367 9.78 -12.93 -8.32
N GLU A 368 9.44 -14.12 -8.85
CA GLU A 368 8.11 -14.40 -9.40
C GLU A 368 7.06 -14.41 -8.28
N ALA A 369 7.36 -15.06 -7.14
CA ALA A 369 6.48 -15.11 -5.98
C ALA A 369 6.19 -13.70 -5.44
N TYR A 370 7.23 -12.89 -5.30
CA TYR A 370 7.09 -11.50 -4.86
C TYR A 370 6.21 -10.69 -5.81
N GLN A 371 6.44 -10.83 -7.13
CA GLN A 371 5.62 -10.13 -8.12
C GLN A 371 4.16 -10.59 -8.09
N LEU A 372 3.89 -11.90 -7.93
CA LEU A 372 2.53 -12.42 -7.79
C LEU A 372 1.81 -11.82 -6.59
N LEU A 373 2.46 -11.79 -5.42
CA LEU A 373 1.90 -11.19 -4.21
C LEU A 373 1.68 -9.67 -4.40
N SER A 374 2.65 -8.97 -4.95
CA SER A 374 2.57 -7.53 -5.24
C SER A 374 1.43 -7.21 -6.20
N ASN A 375 1.31 -7.94 -7.33
CA ASN A 375 0.24 -7.73 -8.29
C ASN A 375 -1.13 -8.14 -7.73
N ALA A 376 -1.22 -9.21 -6.95
CA ALA A 376 -2.46 -9.59 -6.30
C ALA A 376 -2.93 -8.51 -5.32
N SER A 377 -2.01 -7.87 -4.59
CA SER A 377 -2.35 -6.76 -3.71
C SER A 377 -2.79 -5.53 -4.49
N THR A 378 -1.98 -5.05 -5.43
CA THR A 378 -2.25 -3.81 -6.17
C THR A 378 -3.55 -3.90 -6.98
N THR A 379 -3.85 -5.04 -7.63
CA THR A 379 -5.08 -5.21 -8.41
C THR A 379 -6.37 -5.08 -7.59
N HIS A 380 -6.39 -5.59 -6.36
CA HIS A 380 -7.54 -5.38 -5.47
C HIS A 380 -7.66 -3.91 -5.06
N TYR A 381 -6.54 -3.24 -4.82
CA TYR A 381 -6.57 -1.82 -4.46
C TYR A 381 -6.99 -0.94 -5.65
N GLU A 382 -6.57 -1.29 -6.87
CA GLU A 382 -7.02 -0.66 -8.11
C GLU A 382 -8.54 -0.70 -8.26
N ILE A 383 -9.20 -1.82 -7.90
CA ILE A 383 -10.66 -1.92 -7.93
C ILE A 383 -11.30 -0.92 -6.95
N ALA A 384 -10.75 -0.75 -5.76
CA ALA A 384 -11.23 0.24 -4.81
C ALA A 384 -11.05 1.67 -5.35
N TYR A 385 -9.93 1.96 -6.04
CA TYR A 385 -9.71 3.24 -6.69
C TYR A 385 -10.61 3.48 -7.90
N LEU A 386 -10.90 2.45 -8.69
CA LEU A 386 -11.90 2.54 -9.76
C LEU A 386 -13.27 2.96 -9.19
N ALA A 387 -13.68 2.39 -8.05
CA ALA A 387 -14.88 2.82 -7.35
C ALA A 387 -14.80 4.30 -6.92
N MET A 388 -13.67 4.75 -6.34
CA MET A 388 -13.45 6.16 -5.97
C MET A 388 -13.58 7.10 -7.17
N PHE A 389 -12.90 6.81 -8.27
CA PHE A 389 -12.95 7.64 -9.47
C PHE A 389 -14.33 7.60 -10.16
N ALA A 390 -15.09 6.51 -10.00
CA ALA A 390 -16.44 6.39 -10.51
C ALA A 390 -17.47 7.27 -9.74
N VAL A 391 -17.20 7.63 -8.47
CA VAL A 391 -18.10 8.45 -7.64
C VAL A 391 -18.56 9.73 -8.34
N PRO A 392 -17.69 10.60 -8.89
CA PRO A 392 -18.12 11.83 -9.57
C PRO A 392 -18.76 11.61 -10.94
N LEU A 393 -18.58 10.43 -11.54
CA LEU A 393 -19.03 10.13 -12.91
C LEU A 393 -20.40 9.47 -12.92
N VAL A 394 -20.59 8.42 -12.13
CA VAL A 394 -21.78 7.56 -12.16
C VAL A 394 -22.47 7.39 -10.81
N GLY A 395 -21.97 8.03 -9.75
CA GLY A 395 -22.61 8.02 -8.44
C GLY A 395 -24.03 8.58 -8.44
N ARG A 396 -24.76 8.42 -7.33
CA ARG A 396 -26.16 8.88 -7.19
C ARG A 396 -26.33 10.31 -7.74
N ALA A 397 -27.41 10.57 -8.47
CA ALA A 397 -27.62 11.83 -9.20
C ALA A 397 -27.57 13.08 -8.30
N ALA A 398 -28.08 12.98 -7.07
CA ALA A 398 -28.05 14.07 -6.09
C ALA A 398 -26.61 14.48 -5.70
N LEU A 399 -25.71 13.49 -5.51
CA LEU A 399 -24.30 13.72 -5.22
C LEU A 399 -23.59 14.29 -6.44
N ARG A 400 -23.77 13.65 -7.61
CA ARG A 400 -23.11 14.02 -8.87
C ARG A 400 -23.40 15.46 -9.33
N LYS A 401 -24.61 15.98 -9.06
CA LYS A 401 -24.99 17.35 -9.39
C LYS A 401 -24.23 18.39 -8.55
N ARG A 402 -23.83 18.08 -7.35
CA ARG A 402 -23.08 18.97 -6.44
C ARG A 402 -21.60 19.03 -6.77
N LEU A 403 -21.05 18.00 -7.43
CA LEU A 403 -19.62 17.92 -7.69
C LEU A 403 -19.17 18.79 -8.88
N PRO A 404 -18.04 19.52 -8.76
CA PRO A 404 -17.57 20.45 -9.78
C PRO A 404 -17.09 19.71 -11.05
N ARG A 405 -17.14 20.40 -12.20
CA ARG A 405 -16.75 19.80 -13.49
C ARG A 405 -15.30 19.34 -13.56
N TRP A 406 -14.39 20.10 -12.95
CA TRP A 406 -12.97 19.73 -12.92
C TRP A 406 -12.72 18.38 -12.24
N LEU A 407 -13.49 18.07 -11.19
CA LEU A 407 -13.40 16.80 -10.50
C LEU A 407 -13.79 15.61 -11.40
N LYS A 408 -14.75 15.80 -12.30
CA LYS A 408 -15.12 14.77 -13.28
C LYS A 408 -13.99 14.52 -14.28
N ILE A 409 -13.30 15.56 -14.74
CA ILE A 409 -12.18 15.44 -15.68
C ILE A 409 -11.01 14.69 -15.02
N THR A 410 -10.63 15.08 -13.82
CA THR A 410 -9.55 14.40 -13.09
C THR A 410 -9.93 12.95 -12.75
N SER A 411 -11.20 12.69 -12.42
CA SER A 411 -11.69 11.33 -12.18
C SER A 411 -11.67 10.47 -13.45
N ILE A 412 -11.95 10.99 -14.62
CA ILE A 412 -11.79 10.26 -15.88
C ILE A 412 -10.31 9.90 -16.10
N ALA A 413 -9.40 10.85 -15.92
CA ALA A 413 -7.97 10.58 -16.07
C ALA A 413 -7.48 9.52 -15.08
N GLY A 414 -7.87 9.61 -13.78
CA GLY A 414 -7.55 8.63 -12.76
C GLY A 414 -8.17 7.25 -13.05
N LEU A 415 -9.39 7.21 -13.55
CA LEU A 415 -10.07 5.96 -13.93
C LEU A 415 -9.36 5.28 -15.10
N VAL A 416 -9.00 6.03 -16.15
CA VAL A 416 -8.29 5.49 -17.32
C VAL A 416 -6.91 4.97 -16.94
N SER A 417 -6.14 5.72 -16.15
CA SER A 417 -4.81 5.27 -15.70
C SER A 417 -4.88 4.06 -14.77
N THR A 418 -5.85 4.02 -13.86
CA THR A 418 -6.05 2.83 -12.99
C THR A 418 -6.49 1.61 -13.79
N LEU A 419 -7.41 1.80 -14.75
CA LEU A 419 -7.84 0.70 -15.62
C LEU A 419 -6.68 0.18 -16.49
N PHE A 420 -5.83 1.08 -17.01
CA PHE A 420 -4.61 0.70 -17.71
C PHE A 420 -3.70 -0.15 -16.82
N SER A 421 -3.43 0.30 -15.58
CA SER A 421 -2.59 -0.44 -14.63
C SER A 421 -3.18 -1.82 -14.34
N LEU A 422 -4.48 -1.91 -14.07
CA LEU A 422 -5.19 -3.16 -13.82
C LEU A 422 -5.07 -4.15 -14.98
N LEU A 423 -5.28 -3.68 -16.21
CA LEU A 423 -5.22 -4.54 -17.39
C LEU A 423 -3.79 -5.02 -17.69
N ILE A 424 -2.78 -4.18 -17.46
CA ILE A 424 -1.39 -4.55 -17.72
C ILE A 424 -0.79 -5.43 -16.61
N SER A 425 -1.36 -5.47 -15.43
CA SER A 425 -0.87 -6.24 -14.27
C SER A 425 -0.82 -7.75 -14.49
N VAL A 426 -1.59 -8.26 -15.46
CA VAL A 426 -1.57 -9.69 -15.85
C VAL A 426 -0.30 -10.08 -16.60
N PHE A 427 0.50 -9.11 -17.05
CA PHE A 427 1.76 -9.37 -17.76
C PHE A 427 2.94 -9.28 -16.80
N PRO A 428 3.79 -10.33 -16.72
CA PRO A 428 4.97 -10.29 -15.86
C PRO A 428 6.04 -9.35 -16.42
N PHE A 429 6.76 -8.66 -15.52
CA PHE A 429 7.96 -7.90 -15.87
C PHE A 429 9.26 -8.57 -15.40
N VAL A 430 9.17 -9.59 -14.54
CA VAL A 430 10.26 -10.50 -14.17
C VAL A 430 10.25 -11.75 -15.06
N ALA A 431 11.34 -12.51 -15.05
CA ALA A 431 11.38 -13.80 -15.69
C ALA A 431 10.45 -14.78 -14.96
N VAL A 432 9.50 -15.36 -15.70
CA VAL A 432 8.55 -16.34 -15.19
C VAL A 432 8.60 -17.60 -16.02
N THR A 433 8.26 -18.73 -15.42
CA THR A 433 8.26 -20.03 -16.11
C THR A 433 7.16 -20.10 -17.19
N ASP A 434 5.97 -19.56 -16.89
CA ASP A 434 4.83 -19.50 -17.81
C ASP A 434 4.04 -18.19 -17.63
N ALA A 435 4.15 -17.31 -18.62
CA ALA A 435 3.47 -16.00 -18.60
C ALA A 435 1.93 -16.13 -18.65
N ARG A 436 1.37 -17.20 -19.28
CA ARG A 436 -0.07 -17.44 -19.32
C ARG A 436 -0.58 -17.88 -17.94
N ALA A 437 0.12 -18.83 -17.33
CA ALA A 437 -0.20 -19.27 -15.97
C ALA A 437 -0.11 -18.12 -14.96
N TYR A 438 0.89 -17.25 -15.11
CA TYR A 438 1.03 -16.03 -14.31
C TYR A 438 -0.22 -15.14 -14.43
N GLY A 439 -0.60 -14.76 -15.66
CA GLY A 439 -1.77 -13.91 -15.91
C GLY A 439 -3.08 -14.53 -15.40
N LEU A 440 -3.26 -15.86 -15.59
CA LEU A 440 -4.42 -16.57 -15.06
C LEU A 440 -4.46 -16.60 -13.52
N LYS A 441 -3.33 -16.71 -12.85
CA LYS A 441 -3.25 -16.62 -11.38
C LYS A 441 -3.74 -15.23 -10.89
N ILE A 442 -3.26 -14.14 -11.51
CA ILE A 442 -3.66 -12.78 -11.12
C ILE A 442 -5.15 -12.55 -11.41
N ALA A 443 -5.61 -12.80 -12.64
CA ALA A 443 -7.01 -12.63 -13.01
C ALA A 443 -7.94 -13.52 -12.18
N GLY A 444 -7.53 -14.78 -11.96
CA GLY A 444 -8.26 -15.74 -11.15
C GLY A 444 -8.38 -15.32 -9.69
N THR A 445 -7.32 -14.80 -9.09
CA THR A 445 -7.33 -14.30 -7.70
C THR A 445 -8.35 -13.16 -7.56
N VAL A 446 -8.33 -12.20 -8.47
CA VAL A 446 -9.28 -11.06 -8.46
C VAL A 446 -10.72 -11.55 -8.67
N LEU A 447 -10.95 -12.41 -9.67
CA LEU A 447 -12.29 -12.91 -9.98
C LEU A 447 -12.86 -13.74 -8.83
N VAL A 448 -12.12 -14.74 -8.34
CA VAL A 448 -12.55 -15.63 -7.27
C VAL A 448 -12.82 -14.86 -5.99
N SER A 449 -11.92 -13.97 -5.60
CA SER A 449 -12.07 -13.13 -4.41
C SER A 449 -13.36 -12.30 -4.46
N ASN A 450 -13.65 -11.65 -5.60
CA ASN A 450 -14.86 -10.83 -5.75
C ASN A 450 -16.14 -11.67 -5.89
N LEU A 451 -16.07 -12.88 -6.48
CA LEU A 451 -17.21 -13.82 -6.49
C LEU A 451 -17.52 -14.31 -5.07
N ILE A 452 -16.52 -14.57 -4.25
CA ILE A 452 -16.70 -14.89 -2.83
C ILE A 452 -17.40 -13.74 -2.12
N ALA A 453 -16.97 -12.49 -2.33
CA ALA A 453 -17.60 -11.31 -1.76
C ALA A 453 -19.07 -11.19 -2.15
N LEU A 454 -19.36 -11.30 -3.45
CA LEU A 454 -20.74 -11.25 -3.95
C LEU A 454 -21.62 -12.36 -3.38
N SER A 455 -21.09 -13.59 -3.30
CA SER A 455 -21.81 -14.72 -2.72
C SER A 455 -22.09 -14.49 -1.24
N PHE A 456 -21.12 -13.96 -0.51
CA PHE A 456 -21.26 -13.64 0.91
C PHE A 456 -22.32 -12.56 1.15
N TYR A 457 -22.26 -11.46 0.39
CA TYR A 457 -23.25 -10.39 0.44
C TYR A 457 -24.67 -10.91 0.14
N TRP A 458 -24.83 -11.74 -0.89
CA TRP A 458 -26.10 -12.26 -1.34
C TRP A 458 -26.72 -13.24 -0.33
N MET A 459 -25.92 -14.13 0.26
CA MET A 459 -26.39 -15.04 1.31
C MET A 459 -26.94 -14.27 2.52
N ARG A 460 -26.24 -13.25 2.97
CA ARG A 460 -26.65 -12.45 4.14
C ARG A 460 -27.88 -11.58 3.87
N THR A 461 -28.03 -11.04 2.66
CA THR A 461 -29.20 -10.22 2.32
C THR A 461 -30.47 -11.06 2.10
N LYS A 462 -30.36 -12.29 1.58
CA LYS A 462 -31.54 -13.18 1.34
C LYS A 462 -31.99 -13.97 2.56
N PHE A 463 -31.09 -14.24 3.52
CA PHE A 463 -31.40 -15.04 4.71
C PHE A 463 -31.25 -14.21 5.99
N PRO A 464 -32.15 -13.25 6.25
CA PRO A 464 -32.10 -12.42 7.46
C PRO A 464 -32.29 -13.21 8.76
N ALA A 465 -32.81 -14.46 8.70
CA ALA A 465 -32.94 -15.36 9.84
C ALA A 465 -31.59 -15.78 10.48
N CYS A 466 -30.46 -15.53 9.80
CA CYS A 466 -29.12 -15.66 10.39
C CYS A 466 -28.71 -14.43 11.22
N ARG A 467 -29.57 -13.44 11.39
CA ARG A 467 -29.36 -12.32 12.30
C ARG A 467 -29.65 -12.78 13.71
N GLU A 468 -28.63 -12.90 14.55
CA GLU A 468 -28.86 -13.06 15.98
C GLU A 468 -29.64 -11.84 16.49
N PRO A 469 -30.68 -12.02 17.33
CA PRO A 469 -31.42 -10.90 17.89
C PRO A 469 -30.47 -9.99 18.66
N VAL A 470 -30.65 -8.68 18.49
CA VAL A 470 -29.96 -7.68 19.30
C VAL A 470 -30.48 -7.82 20.70
N GLU A 471 -29.79 -8.49 21.60
CA GLU A 471 -30.00 -8.30 23.03
C GLU A 471 -29.58 -6.87 23.34
N LEU A 472 -30.56 -6.00 23.47
CA LEU A 472 -30.38 -4.70 24.10
C LEU A 472 -29.97 -5.00 25.55
N GLU A 473 -28.66 -4.87 25.85
CA GLU A 473 -28.22 -4.80 27.24
C GLU A 473 -28.99 -3.65 27.88
N THR A 474 -29.99 -3.98 28.69
CA THR A 474 -30.59 -3.00 29.60
C THR A 474 -29.50 -2.46 30.50
N PRO A 475 -29.34 -1.13 30.62
CA PRO A 475 -28.36 -0.58 31.54
C PRO A 475 -28.69 -1.10 32.96
N PRO A 476 -27.67 -1.39 33.77
CA PRO A 476 -27.89 -1.81 35.15
C PRO A 476 -28.74 -0.73 35.84
N ALA A 477 -29.85 -1.17 36.44
CA ALA A 477 -30.67 -0.31 37.29
C ALA A 477 -29.78 0.25 38.41
N GLU A 478 -29.73 1.58 38.56
CA GLU A 478 -29.08 2.28 39.67
C GLU A 478 -29.74 1.92 41.01
#